data_d61c8f29e79a5c0dfabeddae5f4522f8
#
_entry.id   d61c8f29e79a5c0dfabeddae5f4522f8
#
_cell.length_a   1.000
_cell.length_b   1.000
_cell.length_c   1.000
_cell.angle_alpha   90.00
_cell.angle_beta   90.00
_cell.angle_gamma   90.00
#
_symmetry.space_group_name_H-M   'P 1'
#
loop_
_entity.id
_entity.type
_entity.pdbx_description
1 polymer ?
#
loop_
_entity_poly.entity_id
_entity_poly.type
_entity_poly.pdbx_seq_one_letter_code
_entity_poly.pdbx_strand_id
1 'polypeptide(L)'
;MSAPIKSSSGGGEAKVLSSAEIARDLVFTGIITALILTPIVAIRTQLDQGSLTWHPRFGLALSLAGIVVAARLLFHVLVWNPRAKAALEPDTEASRPVVAKGPSLADRLGPKVGPILLVLAILLPFFFIAIGHSSGLFPGWDRRGIDFAITVLLYIMLGWGLNVVVGLAGLLDLGYVAFYAVGAYTYALMATRYLPQWFGPGILPYAFFISVPIAAFLASMWGMVLGFPVLRLKGDYLAIVTLAFGEIIYQVLQNFSRFTEGPRGIGVPKATFFGIPFDKSDSGFASLFHLEYNRIQYFTFLYFVILILALVTFLVTRKLRRLPIGRAWEALREDEIACRSLGINTTTTKLTAFAIGAAFGGMAGSFFAVRQEFISPESFKYIESAFILAIVVLGGLGSQIGIVFSAMVIIGATEMFRELEFLKYVLPEGTEPVQFRMLAVGLAMVLMMRFRPRGFVTKREPTVYLKEKKSVSADLVSQGHG
;
A
#
# COMPACT_ATOMS: atom_id res chain seq x y z
N MET A 1 50.41 -0.81 -11.58
CA MET A 1 50.24 -1.78 -10.49
C MET A 1 49.37 -1.16 -9.42
N SER A 2 48.07 -1.35 -9.49
CA SER A 2 47.10 -0.91 -8.48
C SER A 2 46.24 -2.12 -8.13
N ALA A 3 46.35 -2.57 -6.90
CA ALA A 3 45.59 -3.71 -6.36
C ALA A 3 44.08 -3.39 -6.32
N PRO A 4 43.21 -4.35 -6.63
CA PRO A 4 41.77 -4.15 -6.52
C PRO A 4 41.34 -4.09 -5.06
N ILE A 5 40.58 -3.04 -4.71
CA ILE A 5 39.93 -2.85 -3.41
C ILE A 5 38.88 -3.97 -3.25
N LYS A 6 39.11 -4.90 -2.34
CA LYS A 6 38.10 -5.84 -1.89
C LYS A 6 37.01 -5.08 -1.15
N SER A 7 35.81 -5.01 -1.73
CA SER A 7 34.62 -4.57 -1.04
C SER A 7 34.24 -5.60 0.05
N SER A 8 34.36 -5.25 1.30
CA SER A 8 33.86 -6.00 2.44
C SER A 8 32.31 -5.87 2.50
N SER A 9 31.60 -6.63 1.68
CA SER A 9 30.19 -6.91 1.91
C SER A 9 30.12 -8.06 2.91
N GLY A 10 29.59 -7.82 4.10
CA GLY A 10 29.31 -8.84 5.12
C GLY A 10 28.27 -9.88 4.65
N GLY A 11 28.70 -10.75 3.77
CA GLY A 11 28.01 -11.98 3.38
C GLY A 11 28.59 -13.10 4.24
N GLY A 12 27.81 -13.62 5.20
CA GLY A 12 28.17 -14.85 5.89
C GLY A 12 28.41 -15.94 4.85
N GLU A 13 29.54 -16.63 4.96
CA GLU A 13 29.93 -17.73 4.10
C GLU A 13 28.77 -18.74 3.99
N ALA A 14 28.40 -19.10 2.76
CA ALA A 14 27.38 -20.10 2.50
C ALA A 14 27.87 -21.46 2.99
N LYS A 15 27.53 -21.81 4.23
CA LYS A 15 27.94 -23.09 4.88
C LYS A 15 26.78 -24.06 4.81
N VAL A 16 27.02 -25.25 4.29
CA VAL A 16 26.07 -26.35 4.43
C VAL A 16 26.09 -26.79 5.90
N LEU A 17 24.96 -26.65 6.56
CA LEU A 17 24.81 -26.99 7.97
C LEU A 17 24.88 -28.51 8.14
N SER A 18 25.66 -28.98 9.12
CA SER A 18 25.70 -30.39 9.51
C SER A 18 24.40 -30.81 10.20
N SER A 19 24.09 -32.09 10.22
CA SER A 19 22.89 -32.59 10.90
C SER A 19 22.83 -32.21 12.38
N ALA A 20 23.98 -32.10 13.05
CA ALA A 20 24.07 -31.66 14.44
C ALA A 20 23.78 -30.18 14.61
N GLU A 21 24.20 -29.33 13.67
CA GLU A 21 23.90 -27.89 13.66
C GLU A 21 22.40 -27.62 13.40
N ILE A 22 21.79 -28.39 12.49
CA ILE A 22 20.35 -28.35 12.22
C ILE A 22 19.57 -28.78 13.48
N ALA A 23 19.97 -29.87 14.12
CA ALA A 23 19.31 -30.32 15.35
C ALA A 23 19.39 -29.27 16.46
N ARG A 24 20.54 -28.62 16.63
CA ARG A 24 20.70 -27.53 17.62
C ARG A 24 19.81 -26.31 17.30
N ASP A 25 19.70 -25.91 16.02
CA ASP A 25 18.84 -24.81 15.59
C ASP A 25 17.37 -25.15 15.81
N LEU A 26 16.95 -26.39 15.56
CA LEU A 26 15.58 -26.85 15.80
C LEU A 26 15.22 -26.87 17.29
N VAL A 27 16.13 -27.37 18.14
CA VAL A 27 15.94 -27.37 19.60
C VAL A 27 15.83 -25.91 20.12
N PHE A 28 16.74 -25.05 19.69
CA PHE A 28 16.71 -23.64 20.10
C PHE A 28 15.43 -22.93 19.63
N THR A 29 15.01 -23.17 18.39
CA THR A 29 13.73 -22.67 17.85
C THR A 29 12.55 -23.20 18.64
N GLY A 30 12.55 -24.48 19.00
CA GLY A 30 11.51 -25.09 19.81
C GLY A 30 11.39 -24.49 21.21
N ILE A 31 12.53 -24.28 21.88
CA ILE A 31 12.58 -23.68 23.23
C ILE A 31 12.07 -22.23 23.17
N ILE A 32 12.56 -21.42 22.23
CA ILE A 32 12.11 -20.02 22.11
C ILE A 32 10.62 -19.96 21.80
N THR A 33 10.15 -20.77 20.86
CA THR A 33 8.73 -20.80 20.48
C THR A 33 7.86 -21.24 21.65
N ALA A 34 8.26 -22.28 22.41
CA ALA A 34 7.55 -22.71 23.59
C ALA A 34 7.53 -21.62 24.67
N LEU A 35 8.65 -20.93 24.90
CA LEU A 35 8.74 -19.84 25.89
C LEU A 35 7.85 -18.66 25.52
N ILE A 36 7.73 -18.31 24.24
CA ILE A 36 6.83 -17.24 23.77
C ILE A 36 5.37 -17.68 23.81
N LEU A 37 5.07 -18.93 23.44
CA LEU A 37 3.70 -19.44 23.41
C LEU A 37 3.15 -19.73 24.80
N THR A 38 3.99 -19.98 25.81
CA THR A 38 3.52 -20.29 27.18
C THR A 38 2.67 -19.17 27.78
N PRO A 39 3.08 -17.90 27.84
CA PRO A 39 2.25 -16.84 28.38
C PRO A 39 1.05 -16.47 27.51
N ILE A 40 1.13 -16.71 26.19
CA ILE A 40 0.10 -16.26 25.22
C ILE A 40 -1.00 -17.33 25.04
N VAL A 41 -0.62 -18.60 24.96
CA VAL A 41 -1.49 -19.71 24.54
C VAL A 41 -1.72 -20.72 25.64
N ALA A 42 -0.66 -21.06 26.43
CA ALA A 42 -0.74 -22.11 27.42
C ALA A 42 -1.50 -21.70 28.67
N ILE A 43 -1.56 -20.41 29.00
CA ILE A 43 -2.23 -19.89 30.18
C ILE A 43 -3.46 -19.11 29.75
N ARG A 44 -4.63 -19.75 29.86
CA ARG A 44 -5.91 -19.07 29.65
C ARG A 44 -6.47 -18.60 30.96
N THR A 45 -6.64 -17.30 31.14
CA THR A 45 -7.29 -16.69 32.30
C THR A 45 -8.74 -16.37 31.97
N GLN A 46 -9.67 -16.81 32.79
CA GLN A 46 -11.09 -16.47 32.69
C GLN A 46 -11.55 -15.77 33.98
N LEU A 47 -12.38 -14.74 33.80
CA LEU A 47 -13.01 -14.05 34.92
C LEU A 47 -14.34 -14.78 35.21
N ASP A 48 -14.36 -15.68 36.18
CA ASP A 48 -15.54 -16.40 36.52
C ASP A 48 -16.07 -15.84 37.87
N GLN A 49 -17.28 -15.29 37.86
CA GLN A 49 -17.97 -14.73 39.04
C GLN A 49 -17.11 -13.80 39.94
N GLY A 50 -16.20 -13.00 39.32
CA GLY A 50 -15.33 -12.06 40.03
C GLY A 50 -14.03 -12.66 40.57
N SER A 51 -13.75 -13.94 40.33
CA SER A 51 -12.46 -14.57 40.60
C SER A 51 -11.74 -14.90 39.29
N LEU A 52 -10.41 -14.68 39.28
CA LEU A 52 -9.56 -14.97 38.12
C LEU A 52 -9.21 -16.47 38.20
N THR A 53 -9.82 -17.28 37.33
CA THR A 53 -9.46 -18.68 37.16
C THR A 53 -8.53 -18.89 35.99
N TRP A 54 -7.57 -19.80 36.09
CA TRP A 54 -6.64 -20.12 35.03
C TRP A 54 -6.82 -21.56 34.55
N HIS A 55 -6.88 -21.74 33.25
CA HIS A 55 -6.99 -23.03 32.59
C HIS A 55 -5.74 -23.34 31.80
N PRO A 56 -4.94 -24.35 32.17
CA PRO A 56 -3.71 -24.71 31.46
C PRO A 56 -4.03 -25.41 30.14
N ARG A 57 -3.46 -24.92 29.03
CA ARG A 57 -3.57 -25.46 27.67
C ARG A 57 -2.19 -25.83 27.11
N PHE A 58 -1.33 -26.46 27.89
CA PHE A 58 0.04 -26.80 27.47
C PHE A 58 0.09 -27.69 26.24
N GLY A 59 -0.90 -28.59 26.03
CA GLY A 59 -0.97 -29.44 24.85
C GLY A 59 -1.07 -28.63 23.54
N LEU A 60 -1.86 -27.53 23.55
CA LEU A 60 -2.03 -26.67 22.40
C LEU A 60 -0.78 -25.81 22.14
N ALA A 61 -0.10 -25.33 23.16
CA ALA A 61 1.15 -24.60 23.02
C ALA A 61 2.26 -25.51 22.47
N LEU A 62 2.34 -26.76 22.95
CA LEU A 62 3.32 -27.76 22.45
C LEU A 62 3.03 -28.17 21.01
N SER A 63 1.78 -28.35 20.60
CA SER A 63 1.44 -28.69 19.22
C SER A 63 1.80 -27.55 18.26
N LEU A 64 1.53 -26.30 18.62
CA LEU A 64 1.95 -25.14 17.84
C LEU A 64 3.47 -25.01 17.76
N ALA A 65 4.18 -25.21 18.87
CA ALA A 65 5.65 -25.23 18.85
C ALA A 65 6.17 -26.34 17.94
N GLY A 66 5.57 -27.53 17.96
CA GLY A 66 5.89 -28.63 17.06
C GLY A 66 5.70 -28.29 15.58
N ILE A 67 4.61 -27.60 15.24
CA ILE A 67 4.36 -27.12 13.86
C ILE A 67 5.44 -26.14 13.41
N VAL A 68 5.85 -25.21 14.26
CA VAL A 68 6.92 -24.25 13.95
C VAL A 68 8.26 -24.95 13.75
N VAL A 69 8.60 -25.94 14.60
CA VAL A 69 9.82 -26.75 14.46
C VAL A 69 9.79 -27.57 13.17
N ALA A 70 8.65 -28.19 12.84
CA ALA A 70 8.48 -28.94 11.59
C ALA A 70 8.60 -28.04 10.35
N ALA A 71 8.00 -26.86 10.38
CA ALA A 71 8.15 -25.87 9.32
C ALA A 71 9.60 -25.39 9.16
N ARG A 72 10.33 -25.22 10.27
CA ARG A 72 11.75 -24.87 10.28
C ARG A 72 12.62 -25.98 9.68
N LEU A 73 12.33 -27.23 10.03
CA LEU A 73 13.01 -28.41 9.45
C LEU A 73 12.78 -28.47 7.93
N LEU A 74 11.54 -28.33 7.48
CA LEU A 74 11.19 -28.29 6.06
C LEU A 74 11.95 -27.17 5.34
N PHE A 75 12.07 -26.00 5.96
CA PHE A 75 12.83 -24.89 5.41
C PHE A 75 14.32 -25.20 5.27
N HIS A 76 14.94 -25.85 6.24
CA HIS A 76 16.32 -26.29 6.15
C HIS A 76 16.53 -27.31 5.03
N VAL A 77 15.64 -28.31 4.91
CA VAL A 77 15.76 -29.38 3.93
C VAL A 77 15.47 -28.90 2.50
N LEU A 78 14.41 -28.12 2.30
CA LEU A 78 13.93 -27.76 0.97
C LEU A 78 14.57 -26.48 0.41
N VAL A 79 15.01 -25.56 1.27
CA VAL A 79 15.44 -24.24 0.84
C VAL A 79 16.89 -23.93 1.18
N TRP A 80 17.30 -24.13 2.43
CA TRP A 80 18.63 -23.68 2.89
C TRP A 80 19.75 -24.58 2.37
N ASN A 81 19.68 -25.87 2.64
CA ASN A 81 20.74 -26.79 2.23
C ASN A 81 20.94 -26.91 0.70
N PRO A 82 19.89 -26.96 -0.13
CA PRO A 82 20.06 -26.93 -1.57
C PRO A 82 20.71 -25.63 -2.09
N ARG A 83 20.34 -24.49 -1.51
CA ARG A 83 20.95 -23.21 -1.87
C ARG A 83 22.41 -23.09 -1.42
N ALA A 84 22.71 -23.57 -0.23
CA ALA A 84 24.09 -23.58 0.28
C ALA A 84 25.00 -24.53 -0.55
N LYS A 85 24.48 -25.67 -0.97
CA LYS A 85 25.19 -26.58 -1.88
C LYS A 85 25.44 -25.95 -3.24
N ALA A 86 24.41 -25.31 -3.83
CA ALA A 86 24.54 -24.61 -5.11
C ALA A 86 25.51 -23.40 -5.07
N ALA A 87 25.67 -22.77 -3.90
CA ALA A 87 26.62 -21.68 -3.73
C ALA A 87 28.06 -22.11 -3.48
N LEU A 88 28.27 -23.37 -3.08
CA LEU A 88 29.59 -23.98 -2.84
C LEU A 88 30.14 -24.74 -4.05
N GLU A 89 29.31 -25.03 -5.07
CA GLU A 89 29.80 -25.57 -6.33
C GLU A 89 30.68 -24.50 -7.00
N PRO A 90 31.95 -24.82 -7.34
CA PRO A 90 32.84 -23.88 -7.99
C PRO A 90 32.22 -23.46 -9.32
N ASP A 91 32.23 -22.12 -9.59
CA ASP A 91 31.73 -21.50 -10.82
C ASP A 91 32.46 -22.08 -12.06
N THR A 92 32.09 -23.26 -12.45
CA THR A 92 32.46 -23.81 -13.77
C THR A 92 31.69 -23.16 -14.90
N GLU A 93 30.80 -22.22 -14.57
CA GLU A 93 30.00 -21.46 -15.53
C GLU A 93 30.68 -20.18 -16.07
N ALA A 94 31.85 -19.79 -15.56
CA ALA A 94 32.57 -18.60 -16.03
C ALA A 94 33.00 -18.65 -17.51
N SER A 95 32.90 -19.81 -18.17
CA SER A 95 33.32 -20.04 -19.54
C SER A 95 32.17 -20.35 -20.52
N ARG A 96 30.90 -20.34 -20.05
CA ARG A 96 29.80 -20.52 -21.00
C ARG A 96 29.51 -19.20 -21.70
N PRO A 97 29.46 -19.16 -23.06
CA PRO A 97 29.01 -17.97 -23.77
C PRO A 97 27.62 -17.62 -23.24
N VAL A 98 27.43 -16.31 -22.96
CA VAL A 98 26.13 -15.77 -22.54
C VAL A 98 25.16 -16.02 -23.70
N VAL A 99 24.58 -17.20 -23.72
CA VAL A 99 23.43 -17.49 -24.59
C VAL A 99 22.33 -16.57 -24.09
N ALA A 100 21.97 -15.57 -24.92
CA ALA A 100 20.88 -14.68 -24.64
C ALA A 100 19.66 -15.52 -24.29
N LYS A 101 19.33 -15.63 -22.98
CA LYS A 101 18.10 -16.27 -22.54
C LYS A 101 16.97 -15.61 -23.28
N GLY A 102 16.29 -16.36 -24.13
CA GLY A 102 15.11 -15.86 -24.83
C GLY A 102 14.15 -15.18 -23.87
N PRO A 103 13.30 -14.24 -24.31
CA PRO A 103 12.45 -13.45 -23.44
C PRO A 103 11.68 -14.33 -22.49
N SER A 104 11.88 -14.13 -21.18
CA SER A 104 11.21 -14.90 -20.15
C SER A 104 9.69 -14.70 -20.25
N LEU A 105 8.88 -15.65 -19.78
CA LEU A 105 7.42 -15.51 -19.70
C LEU A 105 7.03 -14.16 -19.06
N ALA A 106 7.79 -13.71 -18.06
CA ALA A 106 7.61 -12.42 -17.41
C ALA A 106 7.88 -11.23 -18.36
N ASP A 107 8.82 -11.35 -19.30
CA ASP A 107 9.12 -10.31 -20.29
C ASP A 107 8.06 -10.25 -21.40
N ARG A 108 7.44 -11.40 -21.73
CA ARG A 108 6.31 -11.48 -22.69
C ARG A 108 4.99 -10.98 -22.10
N LEU A 109 4.75 -11.24 -20.82
CA LEU A 109 3.54 -10.82 -20.12
C LEU A 109 3.61 -9.37 -19.62
N GLY A 110 4.81 -8.83 -19.38
CA GLY A 110 5.01 -7.50 -18.79
C GLY A 110 4.17 -6.39 -19.42
N PRO A 111 4.18 -6.19 -20.75
CA PRO A 111 3.37 -5.14 -21.39
C PRO A 111 1.87 -5.41 -21.36
N LYS A 112 1.44 -6.67 -21.19
CA LYS A 112 0.02 -7.09 -21.18
C LYS A 112 -0.59 -7.13 -19.77
N VAL A 113 0.22 -7.09 -18.71
CA VAL A 113 -0.26 -7.14 -17.32
C VAL A 113 -1.19 -5.97 -17.00
N GLY A 114 -0.87 -4.76 -17.42
CA GLY A 114 -1.70 -3.58 -17.18
C GLY A 114 -3.12 -3.70 -17.77
N PRO A 115 -3.27 -3.97 -19.08
CA PRO A 115 -4.58 -4.19 -19.70
C PRO A 115 -5.36 -5.36 -19.08
N ILE A 116 -4.69 -6.46 -18.76
CA ILE A 116 -5.32 -7.63 -18.13
C ILE A 116 -5.87 -7.27 -16.75
N LEU A 117 -5.09 -6.58 -15.92
CA LEU A 117 -5.53 -6.12 -14.59
C LEU A 117 -6.71 -5.14 -14.71
N LEU A 118 -6.72 -4.27 -15.72
CA LEU A 118 -7.82 -3.34 -15.95
C LEU A 118 -9.12 -4.10 -16.31
N VAL A 119 -9.05 -5.05 -17.24
CA VAL A 119 -10.21 -5.86 -17.61
C VAL A 119 -10.71 -6.66 -16.42
N LEU A 120 -9.79 -7.26 -15.65
CA LEU A 120 -10.15 -7.98 -14.43
C LEU A 120 -10.84 -7.04 -13.42
N ALA A 121 -10.32 -5.83 -13.22
CA ALA A 121 -10.93 -4.84 -12.33
C ALA A 121 -12.32 -4.42 -12.79
N ILE A 122 -12.55 -4.23 -14.09
CA ILE A 122 -13.89 -3.90 -14.62
C ILE A 122 -14.89 -5.06 -14.41
N LEU A 123 -14.46 -6.30 -14.56
CA LEU A 123 -15.30 -7.48 -14.42
C LEU A 123 -15.54 -7.91 -12.97
N LEU A 124 -14.70 -7.48 -12.04
CA LEU A 124 -14.68 -7.93 -10.66
C LEU A 124 -16.01 -7.71 -9.90
N PRO A 125 -16.73 -6.56 -9.99
CA PRO A 125 -18.00 -6.40 -9.31
C PRO A 125 -19.08 -7.37 -9.87
N PHE A 126 -19.09 -7.62 -11.17
CA PHE A 126 -20.02 -8.57 -11.79
C PHE A 126 -19.74 -10.01 -11.35
N PHE A 127 -18.47 -10.35 -11.16
CA PHE A 127 -18.04 -11.64 -10.61
C PHE A 127 -18.55 -11.84 -9.17
N PHE A 128 -18.43 -10.83 -8.31
CA PHE A 128 -18.95 -10.92 -6.94
C PHE A 128 -20.46 -10.98 -6.88
N ILE A 129 -21.17 -10.25 -7.74
CA ILE A 129 -22.63 -10.33 -7.85
C ILE A 129 -23.05 -11.73 -8.32
N ALA A 130 -22.38 -12.30 -9.32
CA ALA A 130 -22.69 -13.64 -9.84
C ALA A 130 -22.45 -14.73 -8.77
N ILE A 131 -21.35 -14.69 -8.04
CA ILE A 131 -21.06 -15.65 -6.97
C ILE A 131 -22.04 -15.50 -5.80
N GLY A 132 -22.34 -14.28 -5.37
CA GLY A 132 -23.26 -14.03 -4.27
C GLY A 132 -24.69 -14.51 -4.57
N HIS A 133 -25.07 -14.48 -5.86
CA HIS A 133 -26.40 -14.91 -6.29
C HIS A 133 -26.50 -16.43 -6.56
N SER A 134 -25.45 -17.04 -7.12
CA SER A 134 -25.48 -18.42 -7.61
C SER A 134 -24.97 -19.47 -6.64
N SER A 135 -24.13 -19.11 -5.68
CA SER A 135 -23.50 -20.09 -4.80
C SER A 135 -23.97 -19.93 -3.35
N GLY A 136 -24.76 -20.91 -2.88
CA GLY A 136 -25.02 -21.05 -1.44
C GLY A 136 -23.77 -21.24 -0.56
N LEU A 137 -22.58 -21.32 -1.17
CA LEU A 137 -21.28 -21.45 -0.51
C LEU A 137 -20.82 -20.17 0.18
N PHE A 138 -21.20 -18.97 -0.31
CA PHE A 138 -20.72 -17.68 0.21
C PHE A 138 -21.87 -16.65 0.32
N PRO A 139 -22.81 -16.81 1.25
CA PRO A 139 -23.93 -15.89 1.40
C PRO A 139 -23.43 -14.50 1.80
N GLY A 140 -23.86 -13.46 1.07
CA GLY A 140 -23.52 -12.06 1.33
C GLY A 140 -22.16 -11.59 0.81
N TRP A 141 -21.45 -12.39 0.02
CA TRP A 141 -20.21 -12.00 -0.65
C TRP A 141 -20.41 -11.00 -1.78
N ASP A 142 -21.61 -10.86 -2.31
CA ASP A 142 -21.99 -9.85 -3.27
C ASP A 142 -21.64 -8.43 -2.77
N ARG A 143 -22.14 -8.06 -1.60
CA ARG A 143 -21.86 -6.76 -0.98
C ARG A 143 -20.46 -6.70 -0.38
N ARG A 144 -20.05 -7.73 0.39
CA ARG A 144 -18.73 -7.74 1.07
C ARG A 144 -17.58 -7.72 0.08
N GLY A 145 -17.66 -8.50 -1.00
CA GLY A 145 -16.62 -8.55 -2.03
C GLY A 145 -16.45 -7.21 -2.77
N ILE A 146 -17.57 -6.52 -3.09
CA ILE A 146 -17.49 -5.19 -3.70
C ILE A 146 -16.91 -4.18 -2.73
N ASP A 147 -17.32 -4.19 -1.46
CA ASP A 147 -16.80 -3.27 -0.44
C ASP A 147 -15.30 -3.51 -0.15
N PHE A 148 -14.88 -4.77 -0.13
CA PHE A 148 -13.47 -5.15 -0.09
C PHE A 148 -12.70 -4.59 -1.29
N ALA A 149 -13.22 -4.77 -2.50
CA ALA A 149 -12.57 -4.27 -3.71
C ALA A 149 -12.48 -2.73 -3.74
N ILE A 150 -13.50 -2.02 -3.25
CA ILE A 150 -13.47 -0.56 -3.06
C ILE A 150 -12.33 -0.17 -2.11
N THR A 151 -12.19 -0.90 -1.00
CA THR A 151 -11.12 -0.64 -0.02
C THR A 151 -9.74 -0.86 -0.64
N VAL A 152 -9.55 -1.95 -1.37
CA VAL A 152 -8.29 -2.23 -2.07
C VAL A 152 -7.95 -1.12 -3.06
N LEU A 153 -8.89 -0.66 -3.88
CA LEU A 153 -8.68 0.43 -4.84
C LEU A 153 -8.35 1.76 -4.15
N LEU A 154 -9.00 2.05 -3.02
CA LEU A 154 -8.71 3.24 -2.22
C LEU A 154 -7.25 3.24 -1.73
N TYR A 155 -6.80 2.13 -1.15
CA TYR A 155 -5.41 2.00 -0.68
C TYR A 155 -4.39 1.92 -1.82
N ILE A 156 -4.76 1.39 -2.99
CA ILE A 156 -3.93 1.47 -4.20
C ILE A 156 -3.74 2.93 -4.60
N MET A 157 -4.81 3.71 -4.63
CA MET A 157 -4.75 5.14 -4.98
C MET A 157 -3.91 5.94 -3.97
N LEU A 158 -4.11 5.72 -2.66
CA LEU A 158 -3.29 6.31 -1.60
C LEU A 158 -1.83 5.89 -1.72
N GLY A 159 -1.57 4.60 -1.96
CA GLY A 159 -0.23 4.06 -2.17
C GLY A 159 0.46 4.67 -3.39
N TRP A 160 -0.23 4.85 -4.51
CA TRP A 160 0.33 5.53 -5.69
C TRP A 160 0.64 7.00 -5.42
N GLY A 161 -0.20 7.70 -4.65
CA GLY A 161 0.04 9.08 -4.25
C GLY A 161 1.29 9.20 -3.36
N LEU A 162 1.38 8.39 -2.32
CA LEU A 162 2.56 8.34 -1.44
C LEU A 162 3.82 7.90 -2.19
N ASN A 163 3.69 7.00 -3.17
CA ASN A 163 4.80 6.52 -3.99
C ASN A 163 5.44 7.62 -4.86
N VAL A 164 4.72 8.69 -5.19
CA VAL A 164 5.33 9.86 -5.86
C VAL A 164 6.35 10.51 -4.93
N VAL A 165 6.02 10.68 -3.65
CA VAL A 165 6.88 11.33 -2.66
C VAL A 165 8.00 10.39 -2.22
N VAL A 166 7.65 9.20 -1.72
CA VAL A 166 8.61 8.25 -1.11
C VAL A 166 9.31 7.43 -2.20
N GLY A 167 8.59 6.94 -3.18
CA GLY A 167 9.11 6.01 -4.18
C GLY A 167 9.89 6.68 -5.31
N LEU A 168 9.42 7.81 -5.82
CA LEU A 168 10.06 8.51 -6.94
C LEU A 168 11.03 9.59 -6.47
N ALA A 169 10.62 10.46 -5.54
CA ALA A 169 11.46 11.55 -5.06
C ALA A 169 12.37 11.16 -3.87
N GLY A 170 12.15 10.01 -3.24
CA GLY A 170 12.97 9.53 -2.13
C GLY A 170 12.78 10.30 -0.82
N LEU A 171 11.64 10.98 -0.66
CA LEU A 171 11.32 11.80 0.51
C LEU A 171 10.40 11.00 1.44
N LEU A 172 10.91 10.56 2.59
CA LEU A 172 10.12 9.77 3.53
C LEU A 172 9.04 10.64 4.18
N ASP A 173 7.77 10.30 3.93
CA ASP A 173 6.61 11.02 4.45
C ASP A 173 5.76 10.09 5.32
N LEU A 174 5.74 10.38 6.63
CA LEU A 174 4.93 9.69 7.63
C LEU A 174 3.64 10.45 7.98
N GLY A 175 3.47 11.64 7.44
CA GLY A 175 2.29 12.51 7.67
C GLY A 175 1.26 12.47 6.55
N TYR A 176 1.36 11.51 5.62
CA TYR A 176 0.52 11.46 4.41
C TYR A 176 -0.99 11.44 4.69
N VAL A 177 -1.39 10.88 5.84
CA VAL A 177 -2.79 10.88 6.30
C VAL A 177 -3.37 12.29 6.46
N ALA A 178 -2.54 13.31 6.71
CA ALA A 178 -3.01 14.70 6.78
C ALA A 178 -3.64 15.18 5.47
N PHE A 179 -3.05 14.83 4.31
CA PHE A 179 -3.62 15.20 3.01
C PHE A 179 -4.91 14.44 2.72
N TYR A 180 -4.96 13.20 3.15
CA TYR A 180 -6.17 12.37 3.11
C TYR A 180 -7.29 12.97 3.96
N ALA A 181 -6.99 13.45 5.16
CA ALA A 181 -7.92 14.15 6.03
C ALA A 181 -8.41 15.47 5.41
N VAL A 182 -7.49 16.30 4.89
CA VAL A 182 -7.86 17.56 4.20
C VAL A 182 -8.86 17.27 3.08
N GLY A 183 -8.65 16.24 2.28
CA GLY A 183 -9.58 15.85 1.22
C GLY A 183 -10.96 15.44 1.72
N ALA A 184 -11.00 14.61 2.76
CA ALA A 184 -12.25 14.13 3.36
C ALA A 184 -13.07 15.29 3.98
N TYR A 185 -12.42 16.14 4.75
CA TYR A 185 -13.07 17.31 5.34
C TYR A 185 -13.45 18.37 4.30
N THR A 186 -12.69 18.49 3.21
CA THR A 186 -13.09 19.36 2.09
C THR A 186 -14.43 18.94 1.52
N TYR A 187 -14.60 17.65 1.21
CA TYR A 187 -15.89 17.15 0.72
C TYR A 187 -16.99 17.35 1.76
N ALA A 188 -16.76 16.98 3.01
CA ALA A 188 -17.76 17.10 4.06
C ALA A 188 -18.24 18.53 4.22
N LEU A 189 -17.34 19.50 4.35
CA LEU A 189 -17.69 20.91 4.52
C LEU A 189 -18.35 21.49 3.26
N MET A 190 -17.85 21.14 2.08
CA MET A 190 -18.47 21.58 0.82
C MET A 190 -19.90 21.05 0.70
N ALA A 191 -20.12 19.76 0.94
CA ALA A 191 -21.43 19.14 0.75
C ALA A 191 -22.44 19.53 1.83
N THR A 192 -22.00 19.74 3.10
CA THR A 192 -22.94 20.03 4.19
C THR A 192 -23.17 21.51 4.43
N ARG A 193 -22.18 22.37 4.14
CA ARG A 193 -22.22 23.77 4.53
C ARG A 193 -22.11 24.75 3.35
N TYR A 194 -21.01 24.70 2.58
CA TYR A 194 -20.71 25.76 1.63
C TYR A 194 -21.52 25.69 0.35
N LEU A 195 -21.63 24.53 -0.30
CA LEU A 195 -22.39 24.41 -1.55
C LEU A 195 -23.87 24.73 -1.38
N PRO A 196 -24.57 24.23 -0.34
CA PRO A 196 -25.94 24.61 -0.09
C PRO A 196 -26.13 26.10 0.21
N GLN A 197 -25.17 26.75 0.87
CA GLN A 197 -25.22 28.19 1.17
C GLN A 197 -25.01 29.08 -0.06
N TRP A 198 -24.11 28.68 -0.98
CA TRP A 198 -23.76 29.49 -2.14
C TRP A 198 -24.69 29.29 -3.33
N PHE A 199 -25.13 28.07 -3.57
CA PHE A 199 -25.86 27.67 -4.77
C PHE A 199 -27.25 27.08 -4.47
N GLY A 200 -27.63 27.02 -3.19
CA GLY A 200 -28.88 26.40 -2.75
C GLY A 200 -28.82 24.86 -2.71
N PRO A 201 -29.87 24.21 -2.18
CA PRO A 201 -29.90 22.77 -1.99
C PRO A 201 -29.87 21.94 -3.29
N GLY A 202 -30.24 22.52 -4.42
CA GLY A 202 -30.25 21.87 -5.73
C GLY A 202 -28.87 21.46 -6.25
N ILE A 203 -27.76 21.93 -5.66
CA ILE A 203 -26.39 21.59 -6.05
C ILE A 203 -25.90 20.31 -5.38
N LEU A 204 -26.54 19.86 -4.29
CA LEU A 204 -26.12 18.70 -3.50
C LEU A 204 -25.86 17.44 -4.34
N PRO A 205 -26.69 17.13 -5.34
CA PRO A 205 -26.43 15.98 -6.22
C PRO A 205 -25.09 16.01 -6.95
N TYR A 206 -24.54 17.19 -7.20
CA TYR A 206 -23.25 17.36 -7.89
C TYR A 206 -22.09 17.62 -6.92
N ALA A 207 -22.37 17.69 -5.61
CA ALA A 207 -21.40 18.07 -4.59
C ALA A 207 -20.11 17.22 -4.64
N PHE A 208 -20.22 15.91 -4.89
CA PHE A 208 -19.06 15.02 -4.98
C PHE A 208 -18.13 15.41 -6.12
N PHE A 209 -18.66 15.56 -7.33
CA PHE A 209 -17.87 15.86 -8.53
C PHE A 209 -17.21 17.24 -8.47
N ILE A 210 -17.86 18.21 -7.83
CA ILE A 210 -17.30 19.55 -7.61
C ILE A 210 -16.22 19.52 -6.52
N SER A 211 -16.45 18.78 -5.44
CA SER A 211 -15.54 18.76 -4.29
C SER A 211 -14.23 17.99 -4.55
N VAL A 212 -14.23 16.94 -5.38
CA VAL A 212 -13.03 16.16 -5.67
C VAL A 212 -11.88 17.01 -6.23
N PRO A 213 -12.05 17.83 -7.29
CA PRO A 213 -10.96 18.69 -7.78
C PRO A 213 -10.58 19.78 -6.77
N ILE A 214 -11.53 20.33 -6.01
CA ILE A 214 -11.24 21.30 -4.96
C ILE A 214 -10.41 20.66 -3.84
N ALA A 215 -10.74 19.46 -3.44
CA ALA A 215 -9.99 18.69 -2.43
C ALA A 215 -8.59 18.38 -2.91
N ALA A 216 -8.42 17.98 -4.17
CA ALA A 216 -7.10 17.77 -4.77
C ALA A 216 -6.26 19.05 -4.74
N PHE A 217 -6.87 20.19 -5.08
CA PHE A 217 -6.19 21.48 -5.06
C PHE A 217 -5.81 21.92 -3.64
N LEU A 218 -6.75 21.86 -2.69
CA LEU A 218 -6.48 22.24 -1.30
C LEU A 218 -5.43 21.31 -0.66
N ALA A 219 -5.52 20.01 -0.86
CA ALA A 219 -4.51 19.07 -0.38
C ALA A 219 -3.14 19.34 -1.02
N SER A 220 -3.09 19.65 -2.32
CA SER A 220 -1.86 20.07 -3.01
C SER A 220 -1.24 21.32 -2.39
N MET A 221 -2.07 22.33 -2.09
CA MET A 221 -1.62 23.56 -1.41
C MET A 221 -1.04 23.24 -0.01
N TRP A 222 -1.72 22.42 0.77
CA TRP A 222 -1.21 21.95 2.07
C TRP A 222 0.08 21.14 1.91
N GLY A 223 0.21 20.32 0.85
CA GLY A 223 1.45 19.63 0.53
C GLY A 223 2.61 20.57 0.24
N MET A 224 2.38 21.70 -0.42
CA MET A 224 3.39 22.74 -0.60
C MET A 224 3.74 23.45 0.71
N VAL A 225 2.76 23.76 1.55
CA VAL A 225 2.97 24.37 2.87
C VAL A 225 3.82 23.48 3.76
N LEU A 226 3.55 22.18 3.81
CA LEU A 226 4.37 21.20 4.51
C LEU A 226 5.75 21.06 3.87
N GLY A 227 5.81 21.02 2.56
CA GLY A 227 7.06 20.87 1.82
C GLY A 227 8.08 21.98 2.14
N PHE A 228 7.62 23.20 2.41
CA PHE A 228 8.50 24.34 2.63
C PHE A 228 9.45 24.17 3.84
N PRO A 229 9.01 23.87 5.08
CA PRO A 229 9.91 23.62 6.20
C PRO A 229 10.77 22.36 6.01
N VAL A 230 10.27 21.40 5.26
CA VAL A 230 10.89 20.10 5.00
C VAL A 230 12.07 20.19 4.02
N LEU A 231 12.16 21.26 3.21
CA LEU A 231 13.20 21.44 2.19
C LEU A 231 14.64 21.31 2.72
N ARG A 232 14.87 21.68 3.96
CA ARG A 232 16.20 21.69 4.60
C ARG A 232 16.54 20.38 5.31
N LEU A 233 15.54 19.49 5.47
CA LEU A 233 15.68 18.26 6.23
C LEU A 233 16.01 17.09 5.30
N LYS A 234 16.72 16.09 5.85
CA LYS A 234 17.14 14.90 5.12
C LYS A 234 16.90 13.65 5.97
N GLY A 235 16.64 12.53 5.32
CA GLY A 235 16.54 11.23 5.97
C GLY A 235 15.48 11.19 7.08
N ASP A 236 15.89 10.73 8.26
CA ASP A 236 14.98 10.48 9.40
C ASP A 236 14.38 11.76 9.98
N TYR A 237 15.11 12.90 9.92
CA TYR A 237 14.59 14.19 10.38
C TYR A 237 13.39 14.65 9.55
N LEU A 238 13.40 14.35 8.26
CA LEU A 238 12.28 14.59 7.36
C LEU A 238 11.05 13.78 7.81
N ALA A 239 11.23 12.50 8.10
CA ALA A 239 10.18 11.62 8.56
C ALA A 239 9.53 12.07 9.88
N ILE A 240 10.36 12.53 10.84
CA ILE A 240 9.89 13.03 12.14
C ILE A 240 9.03 14.29 11.96
N VAL A 241 9.45 15.22 11.09
CA VAL A 241 8.70 16.47 10.87
C VAL A 241 7.39 16.21 10.10
N THR A 242 7.37 15.31 9.12
CA THR A 242 6.13 14.95 8.44
C THR A 242 5.16 14.23 9.35
N LEU A 243 5.65 13.36 10.24
CA LEU A 243 4.85 12.73 11.29
C LEU A 243 4.25 13.77 12.24
N ALA A 244 5.07 14.71 12.74
CA ALA A 244 4.60 15.78 13.61
C ALA A 244 3.51 16.63 12.93
N PHE A 245 3.67 16.91 11.63
CA PHE A 245 2.65 17.62 10.86
C PHE A 245 1.34 16.82 10.75
N GLY A 246 1.42 15.50 10.51
CA GLY A 246 0.24 14.62 10.52
C GLY A 246 -0.50 14.68 11.86
N GLU A 247 0.24 14.64 12.97
CA GLU A 247 -0.32 14.73 14.31
C GLU A 247 -0.90 16.13 14.59
N ILE A 248 -0.24 17.21 14.14
CA ILE A 248 -0.78 18.58 14.27
C ILE A 248 -2.13 18.70 13.55
N ILE A 249 -2.24 18.20 12.32
CA ILE A 249 -3.53 18.22 11.59
C ILE A 249 -4.59 17.42 12.34
N TYR A 250 -4.24 16.23 12.86
CA TYR A 250 -5.17 15.44 13.68
C TYR A 250 -5.65 16.22 14.90
N GLN A 251 -4.75 16.87 15.64
CA GLN A 251 -5.10 17.69 16.81
C GLN A 251 -5.93 18.92 16.43
N VAL A 252 -5.65 19.55 15.30
CA VAL A 252 -6.48 20.66 14.78
C VAL A 252 -7.88 20.16 14.47
N LEU A 253 -8.03 19.01 13.81
CA LEU A 253 -9.34 18.42 13.51
C LEU A 253 -10.12 18.06 14.78
N GLN A 254 -9.45 17.62 15.83
CA GLN A 254 -10.04 17.29 17.13
C GLN A 254 -10.52 18.54 17.89
N ASN A 255 -9.71 19.59 17.92
CA ASN A 255 -9.92 20.72 18.83
C ASN A 255 -10.63 21.90 18.18
N PHE A 256 -10.57 22.04 16.84
CA PHE A 256 -11.23 23.13 16.14
C PHE A 256 -12.70 22.82 15.82
N SER A 257 -13.46 22.48 16.86
CA SER A 257 -14.85 21.97 16.78
C SER A 257 -15.82 22.91 16.06
N ARG A 258 -15.57 24.24 16.08
CA ARG A 258 -16.39 25.22 15.36
C ARG A 258 -16.40 25.00 13.83
N PHE A 259 -15.34 24.43 13.28
CA PHE A 259 -15.17 24.22 11.84
C PHE A 259 -15.33 22.75 11.46
N THR A 260 -14.73 21.84 12.23
CA THR A 260 -14.65 20.40 11.95
C THR A 260 -15.66 19.56 12.72
N GLU A 261 -16.47 20.17 13.60
CA GLU A 261 -17.32 19.53 14.60
C GLU A 261 -16.54 18.62 15.58
N GLY A 262 -15.21 18.60 15.49
CA GLY A 262 -14.32 17.90 16.39
C GLY A 262 -14.62 16.40 16.52
N PRO A 263 -14.60 15.84 17.74
CA PRO A 263 -14.86 14.42 17.97
C PRO A 263 -16.27 13.95 17.60
N ARG A 264 -17.24 14.87 17.47
CA ARG A 264 -18.60 14.52 17.06
C ARG A 264 -18.66 14.02 15.63
N GLY A 265 -17.72 14.48 14.78
CA GLY A 265 -17.69 14.15 13.36
C GLY A 265 -18.80 14.79 12.54
N ILE A 266 -18.70 14.67 11.23
CA ILE A 266 -19.62 15.26 10.27
C ILE A 266 -20.31 14.14 9.49
N GLY A 267 -21.64 14.10 9.50
CA GLY A 267 -22.42 13.26 8.60
C GLY A 267 -22.38 13.82 7.17
N VAL A 268 -22.13 12.95 6.21
CA VAL A 268 -21.86 13.34 4.83
C VAL A 268 -22.94 12.77 3.90
N PRO A 269 -23.51 13.56 2.98
CA PRO A 269 -24.52 13.07 2.06
C PRO A 269 -23.93 12.06 1.08
N LYS A 270 -24.77 11.11 0.63
CA LYS A 270 -24.43 10.12 -0.39
C LYS A 270 -24.14 10.78 -1.72
N ALA A 271 -23.18 10.25 -2.47
CA ALA A 271 -23.01 10.65 -3.85
C ALA A 271 -24.18 10.15 -4.69
N THR A 272 -24.57 10.98 -5.66
CA THR A 272 -25.61 10.64 -6.65
C THR A 272 -24.98 10.39 -8.02
N PHE A 273 -25.66 9.69 -8.87
CA PHE A 273 -25.26 9.54 -10.27
C PHE A 273 -25.76 10.76 -11.07
N PHE A 274 -24.92 11.78 -11.22
CA PHE A 274 -25.22 13.03 -11.94
C PHE A 274 -26.59 13.65 -11.61
N GLY A 275 -26.96 13.65 -10.33
CA GLY A 275 -28.24 14.21 -9.89
C GLY A 275 -29.31 13.18 -9.56
N ILE A 276 -29.13 11.93 -9.94
CA ILE A 276 -30.07 10.85 -9.70
C ILE A 276 -29.68 10.15 -8.39
N PRO A 277 -30.52 10.15 -7.34
CA PRO A 277 -30.23 9.53 -6.07
C PRO A 277 -30.38 7.99 -6.15
N PHE A 278 -29.63 7.26 -5.31
CA PHE A 278 -29.77 5.81 -5.14
C PHE A 278 -30.74 5.51 -3.99
N ASP A 279 -31.98 5.89 -4.13
CA ASP A 279 -33.05 5.64 -3.16
C ASP A 279 -34.27 4.97 -3.82
N LYS A 280 -35.32 4.73 -3.04
CA LYS A 280 -36.58 4.13 -3.50
C LYS A 280 -37.56 5.15 -4.07
N SER A 281 -37.15 6.41 -4.26
CA SER A 281 -38.03 7.43 -4.80
C SER A 281 -38.33 7.21 -6.29
N ASP A 282 -39.42 7.78 -6.78
CA ASP A 282 -39.80 7.70 -8.20
C ASP A 282 -38.77 8.35 -9.13
N SER A 283 -37.94 9.27 -8.60
CA SER A 283 -36.81 9.88 -9.28
C SER A 283 -35.48 9.14 -9.06
N GLY A 284 -35.50 8.00 -8.34
CA GLY A 284 -34.31 7.20 -8.03
C GLY A 284 -33.76 6.46 -9.22
N PHE A 285 -32.47 6.07 -9.14
CA PHE A 285 -31.78 5.31 -10.19
C PHE A 285 -32.51 4.01 -10.57
N ALA A 286 -33.02 3.27 -9.59
CA ALA A 286 -33.73 2.02 -9.82
C ALA A 286 -35.04 2.24 -10.61
N SER A 287 -35.81 3.27 -10.27
CA SER A 287 -37.05 3.62 -10.94
C SER A 287 -36.81 4.07 -12.40
N LEU A 288 -35.80 4.91 -12.62
CA LEU A 288 -35.46 5.42 -13.96
C LEU A 288 -35.06 4.32 -14.95
N PHE A 289 -34.37 3.29 -14.47
CA PHE A 289 -33.91 2.16 -15.30
C PHE A 289 -34.81 0.93 -15.19
N HIS A 290 -35.99 1.04 -14.58
CA HIS A 290 -36.94 -0.08 -14.36
C HIS A 290 -36.29 -1.30 -13.69
N LEU A 291 -35.35 -1.07 -12.75
CA LEU A 291 -34.67 -2.09 -11.99
C LEU A 291 -35.26 -2.19 -10.57
N GLU A 292 -35.22 -3.39 -9.99
CA GLU A 292 -35.52 -3.52 -8.57
C GLU A 292 -34.46 -2.81 -7.74
N TYR A 293 -34.90 -2.01 -6.75
CA TYR A 293 -33.97 -1.32 -5.85
C TYR A 293 -33.14 -2.30 -5.07
N ASN A 294 -31.82 -2.27 -5.26
CA ASN A 294 -30.87 -3.02 -4.47
C ASN A 294 -29.73 -2.11 -4.01
N ARG A 295 -29.41 -2.19 -2.73
CA ARG A 295 -28.30 -1.42 -2.14
C ARG A 295 -26.94 -1.71 -2.80
N ILE A 296 -26.78 -2.85 -3.45
CA ILE A 296 -25.61 -3.26 -4.22
C ILE A 296 -25.35 -2.29 -5.39
N GLN A 297 -26.39 -1.70 -5.98
CA GLN A 297 -26.25 -0.72 -7.07
C GLN A 297 -25.42 0.49 -6.66
N TYR A 298 -25.65 1.00 -5.43
CA TYR A 298 -24.85 2.10 -4.88
C TYR A 298 -23.38 1.71 -4.66
N PHE A 299 -23.11 0.53 -4.10
CA PHE A 299 -21.73 0.05 -3.93
C PHE A 299 -21.05 -0.20 -5.27
N THR A 300 -21.75 -0.71 -6.27
CA THR A 300 -21.23 -0.88 -7.63
C THR A 300 -20.89 0.47 -8.27
N PHE A 301 -21.75 1.48 -8.08
CA PHE A 301 -21.45 2.84 -8.51
C PHE A 301 -20.18 3.39 -7.84
N LEU A 302 -20.07 3.28 -6.51
CA LEU A 302 -18.87 3.71 -5.78
C LEU A 302 -17.62 2.97 -6.27
N TYR A 303 -17.74 1.68 -6.58
CA TYR A 303 -16.63 0.91 -7.13
C TYR A 303 -16.11 1.49 -8.46
N PHE A 304 -17.01 1.81 -9.39
CA PHE A 304 -16.60 2.41 -10.66
C PHE A 304 -16.04 3.82 -10.48
N VAL A 305 -16.57 4.59 -9.55
CA VAL A 305 -16.03 5.92 -9.23
C VAL A 305 -14.58 5.82 -8.73
N ILE A 306 -14.30 4.96 -7.75
CA ILE A 306 -12.92 4.79 -7.25
C ILE A 306 -12.01 4.18 -8.31
N LEU A 307 -12.51 3.28 -9.16
CA LEU A 307 -11.75 2.71 -10.26
C LEU A 307 -11.31 3.80 -11.25
N ILE A 308 -12.20 4.74 -11.59
CA ILE A 308 -11.88 5.89 -12.46
C ILE A 308 -10.84 6.78 -11.79
N LEU A 309 -11.00 7.11 -10.51
CA LEU A 309 -10.05 7.95 -9.77
C LEU A 309 -8.67 7.26 -9.66
N ALA A 310 -8.64 5.97 -9.38
CA ALA A 310 -7.42 5.19 -9.36
C ALA A 310 -6.74 5.13 -10.74
N LEU A 311 -7.55 4.96 -11.81
CA LEU A 311 -7.03 4.97 -13.17
C LEU A 311 -6.45 6.34 -13.56
N VAL A 312 -7.11 7.44 -13.20
CA VAL A 312 -6.60 8.81 -13.38
C VAL A 312 -5.25 8.96 -12.66
N THR A 313 -5.18 8.55 -11.39
CA THR A 313 -3.95 8.59 -10.59
C THR A 313 -2.84 7.79 -11.26
N PHE A 314 -3.14 6.58 -11.73
CA PHE A 314 -2.18 5.72 -12.46
C PHE A 314 -1.66 6.39 -13.74
N LEU A 315 -2.57 6.88 -14.59
CA LEU A 315 -2.22 7.49 -15.87
C LEU A 315 -1.42 8.78 -15.68
N VAL A 316 -1.82 9.63 -14.73
CA VAL A 316 -1.10 10.88 -14.41
C VAL A 316 0.29 10.56 -13.88
N THR A 317 0.42 9.65 -12.91
CA THR A 317 1.72 9.27 -12.35
C THR A 317 2.63 8.66 -13.43
N ARG A 318 2.08 7.77 -14.28
CA ARG A 318 2.84 7.17 -15.40
C ARG A 318 3.31 8.23 -16.41
N LYS A 319 2.47 9.21 -16.72
CA LYS A 319 2.83 10.32 -17.62
C LYS A 319 3.88 11.23 -17.00
N LEU A 320 3.69 11.64 -15.75
CA LEU A 320 4.61 12.51 -15.01
C LEU A 320 6.00 11.89 -14.90
N ARG A 321 6.09 10.60 -14.65
CA ARG A 321 7.37 9.88 -14.56
C ARG A 321 8.21 10.00 -15.86
N ARG A 322 7.57 10.09 -17.03
CA ARG A 322 8.25 10.24 -18.34
C ARG A 322 8.63 11.68 -18.67
N LEU A 323 8.06 12.66 -17.97
CA LEU A 323 8.34 14.08 -18.14
C LEU A 323 9.64 14.48 -17.44
N PRO A 324 10.22 15.66 -17.77
CA PRO A 324 11.42 16.17 -17.09
C PRO A 324 11.31 16.22 -15.58
N ILE A 325 10.13 16.54 -15.04
CA ILE A 325 9.84 16.59 -13.60
C ILE A 325 10.01 15.22 -12.92
N GLY A 326 9.54 14.14 -13.55
CA GLY A 326 9.69 12.79 -13.02
C GLY A 326 11.14 12.33 -13.02
N ARG A 327 11.89 12.69 -14.05
CA ARG A 327 13.35 12.43 -14.09
C ARG A 327 14.10 13.22 -13.03
N ALA A 328 13.67 14.45 -12.75
CA ALA A 328 14.25 15.26 -11.68
C ALA A 328 13.97 14.63 -10.30
N TRP A 329 12.79 14.04 -10.08
CA TRP A 329 12.51 13.28 -8.84
C TRP A 329 13.42 12.06 -8.71
N GLU A 330 13.56 11.25 -9.76
CA GLU A 330 14.44 10.07 -9.74
C GLU A 330 15.90 10.47 -9.50
N ALA A 331 16.38 11.55 -10.12
CA ALA A 331 17.72 12.08 -9.89
C ALA A 331 17.91 12.57 -8.44
N LEU A 332 16.92 13.32 -7.91
CA LEU A 332 16.93 13.80 -6.53
C LEU A 332 17.03 12.67 -5.51
N ARG A 333 16.37 11.56 -5.78
CA ARG A 333 16.40 10.36 -4.94
C ARG A 333 17.77 9.70 -4.89
N GLU A 334 18.51 9.70 -5.99
CA GLU A 334 19.85 9.10 -6.05
C GLU A 334 20.88 9.98 -5.32
N ASP A 335 20.97 11.28 -5.66
CA ASP A 335 21.87 12.22 -4.98
C ASP A 335 21.42 13.68 -5.12
N GLU A 336 21.04 14.31 -4.01
CA GLU A 336 20.61 15.71 -3.96
C GLU A 336 21.78 16.68 -4.28
N ILE A 337 23.02 16.37 -3.90
CA ILE A 337 24.18 17.24 -4.10
C ILE A 337 24.54 17.26 -5.58
N ALA A 338 24.56 16.08 -6.20
CA ALA A 338 24.79 15.96 -7.65
C ALA A 338 23.73 16.71 -8.47
N CYS A 339 22.46 16.63 -8.06
CA CYS A 339 21.38 17.38 -8.73
C CYS A 339 21.61 18.90 -8.69
N ARG A 340 22.02 19.43 -7.54
CA ARG A 340 22.34 20.87 -7.41
C ARG A 340 23.51 21.27 -8.31
N SER A 341 24.54 20.44 -8.39
CA SER A 341 25.72 20.69 -9.24
C SER A 341 25.36 20.67 -10.73
N LEU A 342 24.34 19.90 -11.12
CA LEU A 342 23.82 19.84 -12.50
C LEU A 342 22.77 20.91 -12.80
N GLY A 343 22.50 21.85 -11.88
CA GLY A 343 21.56 22.95 -12.06
C GLY A 343 20.08 22.57 -11.86
N ILE A 344 19.78 21.38 -11.32
CA ILE A 344 18.40 20.99 -10.99
C ILE A 344 17.97 21.72 -9.72
N ASN A 345 16.87 22.47 -9.77
CA ASN A 345 16.30 23.13 -8.62
C ASN A 345 15.66 22.12 -7.67
N THR A 346 16.40 21.70 -6.63
CA THR A 346 15.94 20.69 -5.67
C THR A 346 14.74 21.14 -4.87
N THR A 347 14.61 22.46 -4.60
CA THR A 347 13.46 23.05 -3.89
C THR A 347 12.15 22.81 -4.64
N THR A 348 12.11 23.26 -5.90
CA THR A 348 10.91 23.08 -6.76
C THR A 348 10.62 21.60 -6.97
N THR A 349 11.66 20.77 -7.13
CA THR A 349 11.52 19.32 -7.33
C THR A 349 10.87 18.65 -6.10
N LYS A 350 11.29 19.00 -4.88
CA LYS A 350 10.67 18.49 -3.64
C LYS A 350 9.23 18.97 -3.48
N LEU A 351 8.99 20.29 -3.66
CA LEU A 351 7.65 20.88 -3.52
C LEU A 351 6.64 20.26 -4.50
N THR A 352 7.04 20.03 -5.75
CA THR A 352 6.16 19.41 -6.74
C THR A 352 5.84 17.95 -6.41
N ALA A 353 6.77 17.20 -5.82
CA ALA A 353 6.51 15.84 -5.37
C ALA A 353 5.46 15.83 -4.24
N PHE A 354 5.62 16.68 -3.21
CA PHE A 354 4.65 16.82 -2.14
C PHE A 354 3.29 17.29 -2.65
N ALA A 355 3.25 18.31 -3.50
CA ALA A 355 2.01 18.86 -4.05
C ALA A 355 1.19 17.81 -4.82
N ILE A 356 1.84 17.04 -5.68
CA ILE A 356 1.16 16.02 -6.50
C ILE A 356 0.78 14.80 -5.65
N GLY A 357 1.67 14.34 -4.77
CA GLY A 357 1.33 13.26 -3.83
C GLY A 357 0.15 13.63 -2.94
N ALA A 358 0.15 14.84 -2.37
CA ALA A 358 -0.94 15.37 -1.57
C ALA A 358 -2.25 15.52 -2.34
N ALA A 359 -2.21 15.94 -3.63
CA ALA A 359 -3.41 16.02 -4.47
C ALA A 359 -4.11 14.67 -4.58
N PHE A 360 -3.36 13.58 -4.80
CA PHE A 360 -3.93 12.24 -4.85
C PHE A 360 -4.47 11.79 -3.49
N GLY A 361 -3.78 12.13 -2.39
CA GLY A 361 -4.29 11.93 -1.04
C GLY A 361 -5.62 12.64 -0.80
N GLY A 362 -5.75 13.89 -1.24
CA GLY A 362 -6.98 14.67 -1.13
C GLY A 362 -8.14 14.10 -1.94
N MET A 363 -7.88 13.64 -3.17
CA MET A 363 -8.91 12.96 -3.98
C MET A 363 -9.39 11.68 -3.31
N ALA A 364 -8.47 10.87 -2.78
CA ALA A 364 -8.80 9.65 -2.06
C ALA A 364 -9.61 9.94 -0.80
N GLY A 365 -9.28 11.03 -0.08
CA GLY A 365 -10.01 11.50 1.10
C GLY A 365 -11.45 11.87 0.81
N SER A 366 -11.69 12.61 -0.27
CA SER A 366 -13.05 12.96 -0.69
C SER A 366 -13.89 11.71 -1.00
N PHE A 367 -13.31 10.74 -1.67
CA PHE A 367 -13.98 9.47 -1.94
C PHE A 367 -14.27 8.68 -0.65
N PHE A 368 -13.31 8.63 0.28
CA PHE A 368 -13.50 7.98 1.57
C PHE A 368 -14.68 8.56 2.34
N ALA A 369 -14.79 9.88 2.38
CA ALA A 369 -15.88 10.58 3.05
C ALA A 369 -17.25 10.16 2.49
N VAL A 370 -17.38 10.08 1.17
CA VAL A 370 -18.61 9.61 0.50
C VAL A 370 -18.92 8.16 0.84
N ARG A 371 -17.91 7.28 0.81
CA ARG A 371 -18.09 5.86 1.10
C ARG A 371 -18.53 5.63 2.54
N GLN A 372 -17.93 6.36 3.48
CA GLN A 372 -18.17 6.19 4.91
C GLN A 372 -19.48 6.86 5.37
N GLU A 373 -20.00 7.84 4.61
CA GLU A 373 -21.19 8.66 4.94
C GLU A 373 -21.04 9.41 6.28
N PHE A 374 -19.93 9.26 6.97
CA PHE A 374 -19.61 9.89 8.24
C PHE A 374 -18.08 9.98 8.39
N ILE A 375 -17.57 11.15 8.78
CA ILE A 375 -16.15 11.34 9.04
C ILE A 375 -15.93 11.88 10.46
N SER A 376 -14.91 11.37 11.10
CA SER A 376 -14.42 11.85 12.39
C SER A 376 -12.89 11.94 12.34
N PRO A 377 -12.25 12.75 13.20
CA PRO A 377 -10.79 12.82 13.28
C PRO A 377 -10.13 11.46 13.53
N GLU A 378 -10.80 10.56 14.26
CA GLU A 378 -10.33 9.22 14.59
C GLU A 378 -9.89 8.38 13.38
N SER A 379 -10.50 8.63 12.21
CA SER A 379 -10.15 7.95 10.95
C SER A 379 -8.81 8.40 10.36
N PHE A 380 -8.22 9.48 10.88
CA PHE A 380 -7.00 10.10 10.33
C PHE A 380 -5.83 10.09 11.29
N LYS A 381 -5.75 9.04 12.14
CA LYS A 381 -4.61 8.82 13.04
C LYS A 381 -3.36 8.41 12.25
N TYR A 382 -2.20 8.67 12.83
CA TYR A 382 -0.90 8.28 12.29
C TYR A 382 -0.81 6.82 11.82
N ILE A 383 -1.52 5.90 12.49
CA ILE A 383 -1.56 4.47 12.13
C ILE A 383 -1.94 4.26 10.67
N GLU A 384 -2.85 5.07 10.11
CA GLU A 384 -3.24 4.98 8.71
C GLU A 384 -2.10 5.38 7.76
N SER A 385 -1.30 6.40 8.12
CA SER A 385 -0.08 6.75 7.37
C SER A 385 0.92 5.60 7.35
N ALA A 386 1.16 4.99 8.51
CA ALA A 386 2.07 3.85 8.63
C ALA A 386 1.59 2.65 7.80
N PHE A 387 0.27 2.43 7.74
CA PHE A 387 -0.34 1.36 6.94
C PHE A 387 -0.18 1.59 5.43
N ILE A 388 -0.42 2.82 4.97
CA ILE A 388 -0.21 3.21 3.57
C ILE A 388 1.28 3.08 3.21
N LEU A 389 2.19 3.53 4.09
CA LEU A 389 3.63 3.37 3.88
C LEU A 389 4.04 1.90 3.79
N ALA A 390 3.47 1.03 4.65
CA ALA A 390 3.72 -0.40 4.60
C ALA A 390 3.34 -0.99 3.23
N ILE A 391 2.21 -0.58 2.66
CA ILE A 391 1.79 -0.99 1.31
C ILE A 391 2.83 -0.58 0.26
N VAL A 392 3.33 0.64 0.33
CA VAL A 392 4.31 1.18 -0.64
C VAL A 392 5.66 0.46 -0.52
N VAL A 393 6.13 0.25 0.72
CA VAL A 393 7.42 -0.43 0.99
C VAL A 393 7.37 -1.90 0.59
N LEU A 394 6.31 -2.62 0.96
CA LEU A 394 6.13 -4.01 0.59
C LEU A 394 5.95 -4.19 -0.92
N GLY A 395 5.24 -3.27 -1.57
CA GLY A 395 5.07 -3.26 -3.02
C GLY A 395 6.37 -3.03 -3.78
N GLY A 396 7.27 -2.28 -3.18
CA GLY A 396 8.55 -1.85 -3.75
C GLY A 396 8.51 -0.39 -4.20
N LEU A 397 9.42 0.39 -3.62
CA LEU A 397 9.53 1.84 -3.85
C LEU A 397 9.70 2.16 -5.34
N GLY A 398 8.80 2.96 -5.91
CA GLY A 398 8.79 3.35 -7.31
C GLY A 398 8.05 2.38 -8.25
N SER A 399 7.53 1.23 -7.76
CA SER A 399 6.78 0.26 -8.56
C SER A 399 5.28 0.48 -8.44
N GLN A 400 4.60 0.83 -9.55
CA GLN A 400 3.13 0.97 -9.55
C GLN A 400 2.41 -0.38 -9.44
N ILE A 401 2.92 -1.41 -10.13
CA ILE A 401 2.33 -2.75 -10.11
C ILE A 401 2.56 -3.42 -8.76
N GLY A 402 3.74 -3.23 -8.15
CA GLY A 402 4.05 -3.76 -6.82
C GLY A 402 3.08 -3.27 -5.76
N ILE A 403 2.68 -2.00 -5.81
CA ILE A 403 1.71 -1.41 -4.88
C ILE A 403 0.32 -2.08 -5.02
N VAL A 404 -0.12 -2.39 -6.24
CA VAL A 404 -1.38 -3.11 -6.46
C VAL A 404 -1.36 -4.46 -5.76
N PHE A 405 -0.30 -5.25 -5.98
CA PHE A 405 -0.16 -6.56 -5.32
C PHE A 405 -0.04 -6.45 -3.81
N SER A 406 0.73 -5.48 -3.32
CA SER A 406 0.90 -5.25 -1.88
C SER A 406 -0.41 -4.84 -1.21
N ALA A 407 -1.19 -3.94 -1.81
CA ALA A 407 -2.49 -3.54 -1.32
C ALA A 407 -3.46 -4.74 -1.27
N MET A 408 -3.51 -5.55 -2.33
CA MET A 408 -4.33 -6.77 -2.35
C MET A 408 -3.94 -7.74 -1.23
N VAL A 409 -2.65 -7.96 -1.02
CA VAL A 409 -2.15 -8.89 0.01
C VAL A 409 -2.45 -8.35 1.41
N ILE A 410 -2.15 -7.08 1.68
CA ILE A 410 -2.31 -6.50 3.03
C ILE A 410 -3.79 -6.36 3.39
N ILE A 411 -4.62 -5.81 2.49
CA ILE A 411 -6.05 -5.66 2.73
C ILE A 411 -6.73 -7.04 2.74
N GLY A 412 -6.32 -7.95 1.84
CA GLY A 412 -6.81 -9.33 1.82
C GLY A 412 -6.47 -10.10 3.08
N ALA A 413 -5.24 -9.95 3.60
CA ALA A 413 -4.86 -10.54 4.88
C ALA A 413 -5.71 -9.98 6.03
N THR A 414 -5.99 -8.66 6.03
CA THR A 414 -6.85 -8.02 7.05
C THR A 414 -8.25 -8.62 7.05
N GLU A 415 -8.84 -8.80 5.87
CA GLU A 415 -10.17 -9.40 5.73
C GLU A 415 -10.14 -10.88 6.12
N MET A 416 -9.09 -11.59 5.73
CA MET A 416 -8.86 -12.98 6.12
C MET A 416 -8.77 -13.11 7.66
N PHE A 417 -8.05 -12.22 8.36
CA PHE A 417 -7.99 -12.24 9.82
C PHE A 417 -9.37 -12.05 10.47
N ARG A 418 -10.29 -11.34 9.83
CA ARG A 418 -11.65 -11.15 10.30
C ARG A 418 -12.47 -12.44 10.23
N GLU A 419 -12.24 -13.27 9.21
CA GLU A 419 -12.99 -14.52 8.96
C GLU A 419 -12.35 -15.76 9.63
N LEU A 420 -11.13 -15.65 10.19
CA LEU A 420 -10.44 -16.76 10.83
C LEU A 420 -11.01 -17.09 12.22
N GLU A 421 -12.19 -17.68 12.25
CA GLU A 421 -12.84 -18.08 13.52
C GLU A 421 -11.99 -19.07 14.31
N PHE A 422 -11.22 -19.95 13.66
CA PHE A 422 -10.37 -20.91 14.37
C PHE A 422 -9.31 -20.22 15.25
N LEU A 423 -8.89 -18.99 14.91
CA LEU A 423 -7.96 -18.21 15.72
C LEU A 423 -8.56 -17.87 17.10
N LYS A 424 -9.89 -17.76 17.22
CA LYS A 424 -10.58 -17.56 18.48
C LYS A 424 -10.42 -18.73 19.46
N TYR A 425 -10.17 -19.95 18.95
CA TYR A 425 -9.88 -21.11 19.78
C TYR A 425 -8.44 -21.11 20.33
N VAL A 426 -7.52 -20.44 19.64
CA VAL A 426 -6.09 -20.36 19.99
C VAL A 426 -5.82 -19.18 20.91
N LEU A 427 -6.49 -18.06 20.65
CA LEU A 427 -6.29 -16.81 21.38
C LEU A 427 -7.05 -16.80 22.73
N PRO A 428 -6.60 -16.01 23.72
CA PRO A 428 -7.31 -15.77 24.96
C PRO A 428 -8.73 -15.22 24.73
N GLU A 429 -9.67 -15.53 25.59
CA GLU A 429 -11.03 -14.98 25.51
C GLU A 429 -11.02 -13.44 25.62
N GLY A 430 -11.85 -12.81 24.79
CA GLY A 430 -11.88 -11.35 24.70
C GLY A 430 -10.89 -10.73 23.72
N THR A 431 -10.02 -11.54 23.08
CA THR A 431 -9.07 -11.04 22.08
C THR A 431 -9.63 -11.23 20.67
N GLU A 432 -9.90 -10.13 19.99
CA GLU A 432 -10.37 -10.17 18.61
C GLU A 432 -9.17 -10.40 17.66
N PRO A 433 -9.25 -11.39 16.73
CA PRO A 433 -8.18 -11.68 15.77
C PRO A 433 -7.74 -10.45 14.95
N VAL A 434 -8.67 -9.52 14.74
CA VAL A 434 -8.41 -8.27 13.99
C VAL A 434 -7.35 -7.39 14.66
N GLN A 435 -7.19 -7.47 16.01
CA GLN A 435 -6.16 -6.71 16.73
C GLN A 435 -4.74 -7.11 16.34
N PHE A 436 -4.53 -8.36 15.90
CA PHE A 436 -3.24 -8.85 15.42
C PHE A 436 -2.87 -8.33 14.02
N ARG A 437 -3.79 -7.64 13.33
CA ARG A 437 -3.54 -7.04 12.02
C ARG A 437 -2.27 -6.19 12.00
N MET A 438 -2.12 -5.30 12.99
CA MET A 438 -0.95 -4.40 13.06
C MET A 438 0.34 -5.17 13.32
N LEU A 439 0.29 -6.18 14.20
CA LEU A 439 1.42 -7.06 14.44
C LEU A 439 1.82 -7.81 13.16
N ALA A 440 0.85 -8.37 12.45
CA ALA A 440 1.09 -9.12 11.22
C ALA A 440 1.69 -8.22 10.12
N VAL A 441 1.15 -7.01 9.92
CA VAL A 441 1.67 -6.04 8.95
C VAL A 441 3.08 -5.59 9.34
N GLY A 442 3.32 -5.27 10.63
CA GLY A 442 4.64 -4.88 11.11
C GLY A 442 5.67 -5.99 10.94
N LEU A 443 5.30 -7.23 11.29
CA LEU A 443 6.17 -8.40 11.10
C LEU A 443 6.45 -8.65 9.61
N ALA A 444 5.43 -8.58 8.76
CA ALA A 444 5.59 -8.73 7.32
C ALA A 444 6.55 -7.67 6.75
N MET A 445 6.47 -6.42 7.22
CA MET A 445 7.39 -5.34 6.85
C MET A 445 8.84 -5.66 7.25
N VAL A 446 9.07 -6.08 8.50
CA VAL A 446 10.41 -6.44 8.98
C VAL A 446 10.98 -7.62 8.19
N LEU A 447 10.19 -8.67 7.97
CA LEU A 447 10.59 -9.82 7.19
C LEU A 447 10.91 -9.45 5.73
N MET A 448 10.07 -8.61 5.12
CA MET A 448 10.30 -8.16 3.75
C MET A 448 11.59 -7.34 3.65
N MET A 449 11.80 -6.37 4.54
CA MET A 449 13.03 -5.57 4.57
C MET A 449 14.27 -6.42 4.80
N ARG A 450 14.18 -7.49 5.61
CA ARG A 450 15.29 -8.41 5.90
C ARG A 450 15.64 -9.32 4.73
N PHE A 451 14.61 -9.88 4.04
CA PHE A 451 14.79 -10.90 3.02
C PHE A 451 14.67 -10.38 1.59
N ARG A 452 13.86 -9.34 1.36
CA ARG A 452 13.63 -8.71 0.05
C ARG A 452 13.50 -7.19 0.15
N PRO A 453 14.60 -6.46 0.43
CA PRO A 453 14.58 -5.00 0.64
C PRO A 453 14.06 -4.20 -0.57
N ARG A 454 13.99 -4.83 -1.76
CA ARG A 454 13.45 -4.22 -2.98
C ARG A 454 11.93 -4.41 -3.17
N GLY A 455 11.23 -5.03 -2.21
CA GLY A 455 9.80 -5.31 -2.29
C GLY A 455 9.40 -6.50 -3.18
N PHE A 456 8.08 -6.66 -3.42
CA PHE A 456 7.55 -7.77 -4.23
C PHE A 456 7.97 -7.69 -5.69
N VAL A 457 7.96 -6.49 -6.28
CA VAL A 457 8.29 -6.26 -7.69
C VAL A 457 9.60 -5.49 -7.79
N THR A 458 10.66 -6.22 -8.11
CA THR A 458 12.03 -5.70 -8.17
C THR A 458 12.35 -4.97 -9.47
N LYS A 459 11.61 -5.29 -10.56
CA LYS A 459 11.87 -4.69 -11.87
C LYS A 459 11.29 -3.27 -11.92
N ARG A 460 12.15 -2.26 -11.99
CA ARG A 460 11.75 -0.89 -12.36
C ARG A 460 11.56 -0.83 -13.87
N GLU A 461 10.44 -0.27 -14.32
CA GLU A 461 10.32 0.10 -15.74
C GLU A 461 11.34 1.20 -16.03
N PRO A 462 12.18 1.06 -17.07
CA PRO A 462 13.14 2.09 -17.44
C PRO A 462 12.38 3.35 -17.87
N THR A 463 12.79 4.50 -17.35
CA THR A 463 12.22 5.81 -17.66
C THR A 463 12.57 6.25 -19.09
N VAL A 464 13.71 5.79 -19.57
CA VAL A 464 14.22 6.04 -20.93
C VAL A 464 14.56 4.70 -21.57
N TYR A 465 13.91 4.40 -22.68
CA TYR A 465 14.34 3.31 -23.55
C TYR A 465 15.47 3.85 -24.43
N LEU A 466 16.70 3.42 -24.18
CA LEU A 466 17.80 3.62 -25.09
C LEU A 466 17.44 2.85 -26.37
N LYS A 467 17.25 3.57 -27.47
CA LYS A 467 17.12 2.95 -28.78
C LYS A 467 18.37 2.08 -29.01
N GLU A 468 18.20 0.96 -29.71
CA GLU A 468 19.27 0.00 -29.99
C GLU A 468 20.58 0.70 -30.32
N LYS A 469 21.68 0.22 -29.71
CA LYS A 469 23.00 0.64 -30.09
C LYS A 469 23.16 0.34 -31.59
N LYS A 470 23.04 1.34 -32.45
CA LYS A 470 23.58 1.21 -33.79
C LYS A 470 25.07 0.94 -33.59
N SER A 471 25.52 -0.25 -33.95
CA SER A 471 26.94 -0.54 -34.05
C SER A 471 27.54 0.53 -34.99
N VAL A 472 28.39 1.37 -34.45
CA VAL A 472 29.19 2.27 -35.28
C VAL A 472 30.10 1.33 -36.10
N SER A 473 29.90 1.27 -37.41
CA SER A 473 30.73 0.44 -38.25
C SER A 473 32.19 0.94 -38.13
N ALA A 474 33.12 0.01 -38.09
CA ALA A 474 34.54 0.31 -37.95
C ALA A 474 35.06 1.29 -39.03
N ASP A 475 34.33 1.43 -40.14
CA ASP A 475 34.62 2.35 -41.24
C ASP A 475 34.51 3.85 -40.91
N LEU A 476 33.89 4.20 -39.75
CA LEU A 476 33.80 5.60 -39.29
C LEU A 476 34.98 6.03 -38.41
N VAL A 477 35.87 5.13 -38.06
CA VAL A 477 37.12 5.47 -37.37
C VAL A 477 38.17 5.67 -38.46
N SER A 478 38.45 6.93 -38.84
CA SER A 478 39.56 7.26 -39.70
C SER A 478 40.84 6.74 -39.02
N GLN A 479 41.46 5.72 -39.59
CA GLN A 479 42.82 5.33 -39.21
C GLN A 479 43.72 6.50 -39.55
N GLY A 480 44.07 7.31 -38.53
CA GLY A 480 45.08 8.33 -38.66
C GLY A 480 46.39 7.62 -39.06
N HIS A 481 46.78 7.78 -40.30
CA HIS A 481 48.17 7.52 -40.69
C HIS A 481 49.02 8.61 -40.05
N GLY A 482 49.70 8.27 -38.98
CA GLY A 482 50.85 9.00 -38.45
C GLY A 482 52.11 8.34 -38.89
#